data_4d2944445bd740618deb14a1777eb54e
#
_entry.id   4d2944445bd740618deb14a1777eb54e
#
_cell.length_a   1.000
_cell.length_b   1.000
_cell.length_c   1.000
_cell.angle_alpha   90.00
_cell.angle_beta   90.00
_cell.angle_gamma   90.00
#
_symmetry.space_group_name_H-M   'P 1'
#
loop_
_entity.id
_entity.type
_entity.pdbx_description
1 polymer ?
#
loop_
_entity_poly.entity_id
_entity_poly.type
_entity_poly.pdbx_seq_one_letter_code
_entity_poly.pdbx_strand_id
1 'polypeptide(L)'
;MRIPREPLPPIKDVLIYRPSFGYSHKLKTDFKKGKLPIEFDLGGNKLTKKNATLDHVIPKSQGGTSTLDNYVLATKDFNNYRGVVPLALLITKEMFDKWAKQFENLTVCGIKGAEYTKMIAKKIWGK
;
A
#
# COMPACT_ATOMS: atom_id res chain seq x y z
N MET A 1 -29.60 12.61 17.51
CA MET A 1 -29.82 12.11 17.39
C MET A 1 -29.67 11.70 17.32
N ARG A 2 -29.40 11.75 17.20
CA ARG A 2 -29.28 11.27 17.05
C ARG A 2 -29.12 10.35 17.11
N ILE A 3 -28.66 10.15 17.18
CA ILE A 3 -28.49 9.29 17.22
C ILE A 3 -28.21 8.65 17.19
N PRO A 4 -28.14 8.70 17.33
CA PRO A 4 -27.74 8.10 17.25
C PRO A 4 -27.20 7.61 17.24
N ARG A 5 -27.20 7.73 17.29
CA ARG A 5 -26.64 7.24 17.12
C ARG A 5 -26.29 6.40 17.58
N GLU A 6 -26.11 6.11 18.04
CA GLU A 6 -25.62 5.38 18.44
C GLU A 6 -25.23 4.51 18.32
N PRO A 7 -25.52 4.40 18.16
CA PRO A 7 -24.98 3.39 18.03
C PRO A 7 -23.94 3.14 17.57
N LEU A 8 -23.58 3.35 17.52
CA LEU A 8 -22.55 3.14 17.11
C LEU A 8 -21.63 2.19 17.70
N PRO A 9 -21.70 1.39 18.50
CA PRO A 9 -20.82 0.46 19.12
C PRO A 9 -19.98 -0.36 18.19
N PRO A 10 -20.45 -0.70 17.10
CA PRO A 10 -19.66 -1.45 16.13
C PRO A 10 -18.41 -0.74 15.74
N ILE A 11 -18.36 0.52 15.98
CA ILE A 11 -17.21 1.31 15.63
C ILE A 11 -15.98 0.87 16.37
N LYS A 12 -16.12 0.44 17.58
CA LYS A 12 -15.00 -0.04 18.33
C LYS A 12 -14.34 -1.22 17.68
N ASP A 13 -15.12 -2.12 17.20
CA ASP A 13 -14.60 -3.29 16.56
C ASP A 13 -13.81 -2.94 15.33
N VAL A 14 -14.32 -2.00 14.60
CA VAL A 14 -13.64 -1.54 13.42
C VAL A 14 -12.28 -0.99 13.78
N LEU A 15 -12.22 -0.19 14.82
CA LEU A 15 -10.96 0.38 15.23
C LEU A 15 -9.96 -0.65 15.68
N ILE A 16 -10.41 -1.65 16.37
CA ILE A 16 -9.52 -2.64 16.90
C ILE A 16 -8.78 -3.40 15.83
N TYR A 17 -9.46 -3.80 14.79
CA TYR A 17 -8.77 -4.58 13.80
C TYR A 17 -8.21 -3.76 12.66
N ARG A 18 -8.24 -2.45 12.81
CA ARG A 18 -7.71 -1.57 11.78
C ARG A 18 -6.35 -0.96 12.07
N PRO A 19 -5.73 -1.16 13.23
CA PRO A 19 -4.47 -0.45 13.50
C PRO A 19 -3.43 -0.64 12.42
N SER A 20 -3.28 -1.84 11.90
CA SER A 20 -2.29 -2.08 10.88
C SER A 20 -2.73 -1.64 9.50
N PHE A 21 -4.02 -1.39 9.32
CA PHE A 21 -4.55 -0.88 8.04
C PHE A 21 -4.70 0.61 8.05
N GLY A 22 -4.61 1.21 9.23
CA GLY A 22 -4.86 2.61 9.38
C GLY A 22 -3.89 3.45 8.59
N TYR A 23 -4.00 4.73 8.77
CA TYR A 23 -3.12 5.68 8.17
C TYR A 23 -1.69 5.28 8.51
N SER A 24 -0.93 4.94 7.54
CA SER A 24 0.37 4.37 7.84
C SER A 24 1.49 4.87 6.95
N HIS A 25 2.30 5.74 7.51
CA HIS A 25 3.56 6.10 6.91
C HIS A 25 4.64 5.11 7.35
N LYS A 26 4.27 4.17 8.20
CA LYS A 26 5.21 3.19 8.73
C LYS A 26 5.85 2.36 7.62
N LEU A 27 5.13 2.15 6.54
CA LEU A 27 5.66 1.42 5.40
C LEU A 27 6.98 2.03 4.92
N LYS A 28 6.98 3.34 4.71
CA LYS A 28 8.17 4.04 4.25
C LYS A 28 9.23 4.10 5.34
N THR A 29 8.81 4.33 6.57
CA THR A 29 9.74 4.40 7.70
C THR A 29 10.44 3.06 7.90
N ASP A 30 9.69 1.98 7.86
CA ASP A 30 10.27 0.65 8.03
C ASP A 30 11.25 0.31 6.89
N PHE A 31 10.91 0.72 5.68
CA PHE A 31 11.82 0.50 4.57
C PHE A 31 13.15 1.25 4.81
N LYS A 32 13.06 2.51 5.22
CA LYS A 32 14.25 3.31 5.46
C LYS A 32 15.08 2.80 6.62
N LYS A 33 14.45 2.11 7.56
CA LYS A 33 15.17 1.52 8.70
C LYS A 33 15.71 0.12 8.40
N GLY A 34 15.52 -0.36 7.18
CA GLY A 34 16.00 -1.68 6.81
C GLY A 34 15.11 -2.82 7.23
N LYS A 35 13.90 -2.53 7.70
CA LYS A 35 12.97 -3.58 8.14
C LYS A 35 12.20 -4.22 6.99
N LEU A 36 12.21 -3.59 5.82
CA LEU A 36 11.57 -4.12 4.63
C LEU A 36 12.64 -4.19 3.53
N PRO A 37 13.35 -5.29 3.44
CA PRO A 37 14.45 -5.42 2.46
C PRO A 37 13.93 -5.70 1.05
N ILE A 38 13.16 -4.80 0.51
CA ILE A 38 12.70 -4.92 -0.86
C ILE A 38 13.61 -4.10 -1.76
N GLU A 39 13.74 -4.51 -3.00
CA GLU A 39 14.75 -3.96 -3.89
C GLU A 39 14.20 -3.06 -4.98
N PHE A 40 12.96 -3.28 -5.40
CA PHE A 40 12.43 -2.49 -6.51
C PHE A 40 10.93 -2.26 -6.35
N ASP A 41 10.43 -1.24 -7.06
CA ASP A 41 9.03 -0.89 -6.99
C ASP A 41 8.22 -1.65 -8.06
N LEU A 42 6.92 -1.36 -8.13
CA LEU A 42 6.04 -2.04 -9.08
C LEU A 42 6.48 -1.85 -10.54
N GLY A 43 7.16 -0.77 -10.81
CA GLY A 43 7.67 -0.51 -12.16
C GLY A 43 9.02 -1.14 -12.43
N GLY A 44 9.57 -1.87 -11.45
CA GLY A 44 10.86 -2.51 -11.62
C GLY A 44 12.04 -1.59 -11.37
N ASN A 45 11.80 -0.42 -10.77
CA ASN A 45 12.87 0.56 -10.52
C ASN A 45 13.48 0.35 -9.15
N LYS A 46 14.79 0.43 -9.09
CA LYS A 46 15.51 0.17 -7.84
C LYS A 46 15.16 1.17 -6.76
N LEU A 47 14.70 0.67 -5.62
CA LEU A 47 14.37 1.51 -4.46
C LEU A 47 15.60 1.76 -3.61
N THR A 48 15.76 3.01 -3.18
CA THR A 48 16.82 3.40 -2.26
C THR A 48 16.19 4.25 -1.17
N LYS A 49 16.93 4.47 -0.10
CA LYS A 49 16.44 5.31 0.99
C LYS A 49 16.16 6.74 0.52
N LYS A 50 16.85 7.19 -0.50
CA LYS A 50 16.69 8.55 -1.00
C LYS A 50 15.52 8.70 -1.96
N ASN A 51 15.23 7.68 -2.75
CA ASN A 51 14.21 7.81 -3.78
C ASN A 51 12.86 7.19 -3.41
N ALA A 52 12.76 6.55 -2.25
CA ALA A 52 11.52 5.88 -1.87
C ALA A 52 10.44 6.89 -1.47
N THR A 53 9.27 6.73 -2.04
CA THR A 53 8.10 7.55 -1.69
C THR A 53 6.91 6.62 -1.48
N LEU A 54 5.85 7.17 -0.88
CA LEU A 54 4.59 6.45 -0.77
C LEU A 54 3.70 6.86 -1.94
N ASP A 55 3.16 5.86 -2.61
CA ASP A 55 2.25 6.10 -3.72
C ASP A 55 0.90 5.51 -3.37
N HIS A 56 -0.16 6.25 -3.63
CA HIS A 56 -1.52 5.75 -3.46
C HIS A 56 -1.87 4.93 -4.70
N VAL A 57 -2.21 3.66 -4.51
CA VAL A 57 -2.60 2.83 -5.66
C VAL A 57 -3.79 3.45 -6.37
N ILE A 58 -4.81 3.80 -5.59
CA ILE A 58 -5.92 4.60 -6.11
C ILE A 58 -5.65 6.03 -5.62
N PRO A 59 -5.46 6.98 -6.54
CA PRO A 59 -5.14 8.36 -6.14
C PRO A 59 -6.19 8.96 -5.22
N LYS A 60 -5.76 9.81 -4.32
CA LYS A 60 -6.70 10.47 -3.41
C LYS A 60 -7.76 11.24 -4.16
N SER A 61 -7.40 11.85 -5.27
CA SER A 61 -8.35 12.61 -6.08
C SER A 61 -9.43 11.71 -6.69
N GLN A 62 -9.23 10.40 -6.68
CA GLN A 62 -10.18 9.43 -7.21
C GLN A 62 -10.77 8.57 -6.11
N GLY A 63 -10.74 9.07 -4.87
CA GLY A 63 -11.36 8.36 -3.76
C GLY A 63 -10.43 7.41 -3.02
N GLY A 64 -9.16 7.42 -3.33
CA GLY A 64 -8.21 6.54 -2.65
C GLY A 64 -7.97 6.96 -1.22
N THR A 65 -7.76 5.97 -0.35
CA THR A 65 -7.54 6.21 1.07
C THR A 65 -6.05 6.22 1.39
N SER A 66 -5.69 6.84 2.51
CA SER A 66 -4.32 6.87 3.00
C SER A 66 -4.12 5.76 4.01
N THR A 67 -4.38 4.53 3.58
CA THR A 67 -4.29 3.35 4.43
C THR A 67 -3.35 2.34 3.80
N LEU A 68 -2.84 1.42 4.62
CA LEU A 68 -1.84 0.46 4.16
C LEU A 68 -2.28 -0.32 2.93
N ASP A 69 -3.55 -0.66 2.84
CA ASP A 69 -4.06 -1.43 1.72
C ASP A 69 -4.10 -0.65 0.41
N ASN A 70 -3.76 0.63 0.45
CA ASN A 70 -3.72 1.48 -0.73
C ASN A 70 -2.36 2.15 -0.92
N TYR A 71 -1.37 1.78 -0.13
CA TYR A 71 -0.03 2.34 -0.23
C TYR A 71 0.96 1.35 -0.80
N VAL A 72 1.81 1.81 -1.70
CA VAL A 72 2.97 1.05 -2.13
C VAL A 72 4.18 1.97 -2.10
N LEU A 73 5.35 1.38 -1.93
CA LEU A 73 6.58 2.14 -2.06
C LEU A 73 6.91 2.24 -3.54
N ALA A 74 7.22 3.43 -3.97
CA ALA A 74 7.58 3.68 -5.36
C ALA A 74 8.76 4.63 -5.39
N THR A 75 9.57 4.54 -6.44
CA THR A 75 10.62 5.51 -6.63
C THR A 75 9.97 6.84 -6.96
N LYS A 76 10.65 7.92 -6.60
CA LYS A 76 10.16 9.26 -6.88
C LYS A 76 9.88 9.44 -8.38
N ASP A 77 10.78 8.92 -9.20
CA ASP A 77 10.62 9.05 -10.65
C ASP A 77 9.40 8.30 -11.16
N PHE A 78 9.19 7.08 -10.70
CA PHE A 78 8.04 6.31 -11.13
C PHE A 78 6.75 6.95 -10.65
N ASN A 79 6.74 7.43 -9.40
CA ASN A 79 5.58 8.09 -8.83
C ASN A 79 5.21 9.33 -9.66
N ASN A 80 6.22 10.14 -10.02
CA ASN A 80 6.00 11.32 -10.83
C ASN A 80 5.55 10.97 -12.26
N TYR A 81 6.16 9.97 -12.83
CA TYR A 81 5.81 9.50 -14.17
C TYR A 81 4.36 9.04 -14.22
N ARG A 82 3.96 8.30 -13.20
CA ARG A 82 2.63 7.74 -13.15
C ARG A 82 1.54 8.79 -12.99
N GLY A 83 1.78 9.79 -12.15
CA GLY A 83 0.74 10.77 -11.83
C GLY A 83 -0.50 10.07 -11.32
N VAL A 84 -1.62 10.23 -12.04
CA VAL A 84 -2.88 9.60 -11.64
C VAL A 84 -3.31 8.48 -12.61
N VAL A 85 -2.40 8.03 -13.44
CA VAL A 85 -2.70 6.94 -14.37
C VAL A 85 -2.87 5.64 -13.58
N PRO A 86 -3.93 4.87 -13.84
CA PRO A 86 -4.13 3.61 -13.12
C PRO A 86 -2.94 2.66 -13.31
N LEU A 87 -2.50 2.06 -12.23
CA LEU A 87 -1.38 1.14 -12.30
C LEU A 87 -1.64 -0.03 -13.24
N ALA A 88 -2.91 -0.42 -13.36
CA ALA A 88 -3.27 -1.52 -14.27
C ALA A 88 -2.87 -1.24 -15.72
N LEU A 89 -2.68 0.02 -16.07
CA LEU A 89 -2.28 0.40 -17.43
C LEU A 89 -0.76 0.51 -17.57
N LEU A 90 -0.04 0.51 -16.47
CA LEU A 90 1.41 0.72 -16.48
C LEU A 90 2.21 -0.53 -16.18
N ILE A 91 1.60 -1.51 -15.52
CA ILE A 91 2.32 -2.72 -15.14
C ILE A 91 1.58 -3.95 -15.64
N THR A 92 2.34 -5.01 -15.86
CA THR A 92 1.76 -6.28 -16.25
C THR A 92 1.60 -7.15 -15.02
N LYS A 93 0.82 -8.21 -15.15
CA LYS A 93 0.66 -9.17 -14.06
C LYS A 93 2.02 -9.78 -13.71
N GLU A 94 2.86 -9.99 -14.69
CA GLU A 94 4.19 -10.53 -14.49
C GLU A 94 5.05 -9.59 -13.65
N MET A 95 5.00 -8.30 -13.95
CA MET A 95 5.72 -7.30 -13.16
C MET A 95 5.21 -7.29 -11.73
N PHE A 96 3.90 -7.37 -11.56
CA PHE A 96 3.31 -7.40 -10.23
C PHE A 96 3.79 -8.63 -9.45
N ASP A 97 3.78 -9.79 -10.09
CA ASP A 97 4.18 -11.03 -9.41
C ASP A 97 5.62 -10.98 -8.96
N LYS A 98 6.50 -10.41 -9.76
CA LYS A 98 7.90 -10.24 -9.37
C LYS A 98 8.02 -9.32 -8.16
N TRP A 99 7.29 -8.24 -8.19
CA TRP A 99 7.29 -7.29 -7.09
C TRP A 99 6.75 -7.94 -5.81
N ALA A 100 5.64 -8.66 -5.94
CA ALA A 100 4.98 -9.28 -4.80
C ALA A 100 5.86 -10.35 -4.15
N LYS A 101 6.66 -11.03 -4.93
CA LYS A 101 7.50 -12.09 -4.42
C LYS A 101 8.49 -11.59 -3.36
N GLN A 102 8.89 -10.35 -3.45
CA GLN A 102 9.80 -9.77 -2.46
C GLN A 102 9.22 -9.77 -1.06
N PHE A 103 7.90 -9.78 -0.95
CA PHE A 103 7.21 -9.70 0.34
C PHE A 103 6.84 -11.04 0.93
N GLU A 104 7.04 -12.12 0.20
CA GLU A 104 6.54 -13.45 0.55
C GLU A 104 6.87 -13.89 1.97
N ASN A 105 8.05 -13.57 2.45
CA ASN A 105 8.50 -13.96 3.79
C ASN A 105 8.65 -12.77 4.74
N LEU A 106 8.05 -11.65 4.40
CA LEU A 106 8.18 -10.45 5.20
C LEU A 106 6.89 -10.13 5.94
N THR A 107 7.01 -9.31 6.96
CA THR A 107 5.87 -8.75 7.67
C THR A 107 5.82 -7.27 7.33
N VAL A 108 4.66 -6.80 6.89
CA VAL A 108 4.49 -5.42 6.44
C VAL A 108 3.54 -4.73 7.41
N CYS A 109 4.07 -3.84 8.23
CA CYS A 109 3.27 -3.09 9.21
C CYS A 109 2.35 -4.01 10.02
N GLY A 110 2.87 -5.16 10.42
CA GLY A 110 2.13 -6.08 11.28
C GLY A 110 1.33 -7.15 10.58
N ILE A 111 1.25 -7.14 9.27
CA ILE A 111 0.53 -8.19 8.55
C ILE A 111 1.48 -8.95 7.63
N LYS A 112 1.08 -10.13 7.25
CA LYS A 112 1.92 -10.95 6.39
C LYS A 112 2.08 -10.29 5.02
N GLY A 113 3.30 -10.37 4.48
CA GLY A 113 3.57 -9.78 3.18
C GLY A 113 2.68 -10.32 2.08
N ALA A 114 2.37 -11.61 2.10
CA ALA A 114 1.49 -12.20 1.11
C ALA A 114 0.08 -11.60 1.18
N GLU A 115 -0.36 -11.27 2.38
CA GLU A 115 -1.66 -10.66 2.57
C GLU A 115 -1.67 -9.22 2.09
N TYR A 116 -0.59 -8.51 2.39
CA TYR A 116 -0.44 -7.15 1.93
C TYR A 116 -0.47 -7.07 0.40
N THR A 117 0.31 -7.91 -0.27
CA THR A 117 0.36 -7.86 -1.74
C THR A 117 -0.98 -8.26 -2.36
N LYS A 118 -1.72 -9.13 -1.70
CA LYS A 118 -3.05 -9.51 -2.17
C LYS A 118 -4.01 -8.31 -2.10
N MET A 119 -3.92 -7.53 -1.03
CA MET A 119 -4.72 -6.33 -0.91
C MET A 119 -4.38 -5.33 -2.01
N ILE A 120 -3.10 -5.19 -2.32
CA ILE A 120 -2.66 -4.27 -3.36
C ILE A 120 -3.17 -4.74 -4.73
N ALA A 121 -3.09 -6.04 -5.01
CA ALA A 121 -3.59 -6.59 -6.26
C ALA A 121 -5.07 -6.24 -6.45
N LYS A 122 -5.83 -6.36 -5.37
CA LYS A 122 -7.25 -6.05 -5.40
C LYS A 122 -7.49 -4.58 -5.73
N LYS A 123 -6.66 -3.70 -5.19
CA LYS A 123 -6.78 -2.27 -5.49
C LYS A 123 -6.43 -1.97 -6.93
N ILE A 124 -5.45 -2.68 -7.48
CA ILE A 124 -5.03 -2.42 -8.86
C ILE A 124 -6.06 -2.94 -9.85
N TRP A 125 -6.52 -4.17 -9.66
CA TRP A 125 -7.39 -4.83 -10.64
C TRP A 125 -8.82 -5.03 -10.19
N GLY A 126 -9.16 -4.63 -8.97
CA GLY A 126 -10.54 -4.66 -8.50
C GLY A 126 -11.07 -6.05 -8.20
N LYS A 127 -10.20 -7.00 -7.97
CA LYS A 127 -10.68 -8.36 -7.73
C LYS A 127 -10.36 -8.87 -6.34
#